data_55d85a76a4e28641975b540e4c07176d
#
_entry.id   55d85a76a4e28641975b540e4c07176d
#
_cell.length_a   1.000
_cell.length_b   1.000
_cell.length_c   1.000
_cell.angle_alpha   90.00
_cell.angle_beta   90.00
_cell.angle_gamma   90.00
#
_symmetry.space_group_name_H-M   'P 1'
#
loop_
_entity.id
_entity.type
_entity.pdbx_description
1 polymer ?
#
loop_
_entity_poly.entity_id
_entity_poly.type
_entity_poly.pdbx_seq_one_letter_code
_entity_poly.pdbx_strand_id
1 'polypeptide(L)'
;KLSQDQYDAIMAGGFKSTTDYADFADADIVIEAVFENMEVKKEVFARLDAICKPGAILASNTSYLDVNAIAAMTSRPEDVIGLHFFSPAHVMKLLEVVVADKTSPEVAATGFALAKVLRKVAVRSGVCDGFIGNRILSYYRKALDGAVMAGASPFDVDRALVNFGLAMGPFAVGDLAGLDVGWATLKRLAPTRDPREAYAEFSDRLCEI
;
A
#
# COMPACT_ATOMS: atom_id res chain seq x y z
N LYS A 1 13.18 -17.03 9.46
CA LYS A 1 14.53 -16.70 8.94
C LYS A 1 14.89 -17.78 7.94
N LEU A 2 15.55 -17.42 6.83
CA LEU A 2 16.11 -18.36 5.87
C LEU A 2 17.34 -19.06 6.49
N SER A 3 17.57 -20.34 6.16
CA SER A 3 18.88 -20.97 6.39
C SER A 3 19.92 -20.39 5.41
N GLN A 4 21.21 -20.58 5.71
CA GLN A 4 22.27 -20.11 4.80
C GLN A 4 22.13 -20.79 3.42
N ASP A 5 21.87 -22.09 3.36
CA ASP A 5 21.69 -22.82 2.10
C ASP A 5 20.49 -22.28 1.28
N GLN A 6 19.37 -21.91 1.93
CA GLN A 6 18.23 -21.31 1.27
C GLN A 6 18.55 -19.91 0.72
N TYR A 7 19.30 -19.11 1.47
CA TYR A 7 19.77 -17.81 1.03
C TYR A 7 20.69 -17.94 -0.19
N ASP A 8 21.68 -18.83 -0.11
CA ASP A 8 22.65 -19.05 -1.19
C ASP A 8 21.97 -19.57 -2.46
N ALA A 9 21.00 -20.48 -2.33
CA ALA A 9 20.21 -20.96 -3.46
C ALA A 9 19.39 -19.85 -4.15
N ILE A 10 18.77 -18.95 -3.37
CA ILE A 10 18.05 -17.78 -3.89
C ILE A 10 18.99 -16.84 -4.63
N MET A 11 20.15 -16.53 -4.03
CA MET A 11 21.12 -15.62 -4.63
C MET A 11 21.78 -16.19 -5.88
N ALA A 12 21.97 -17.52 -5.94
CA ALA A 12 22.59 -18.18 -7.08
C ALA A 12 21.68 -18.31 -8.32
N GLY A 13 20.37 -18.38 -8.15
CA GLY A 13 19.48 -18.67 -9.27
C GLY A 13 18.12 -18.00 -9.28
N GLY A 14 17.73 -17.35 -8.18
CA GLY A 14 16.38 -16.82 -8.05
C GLY A 14 16.29 -15.30 -7.89
N PHE A 15 17.42 -14.61 -7.70
CA PHE A 15 17.42 -13.17 -7.47
C PHE A 15 18.43 -12.45 -8.37
N LYS A 16 17.94 -11.42 -9.07
CA LYS A 16 18.76 -10.49 -9.85
C LYS A 16 18.36 -9.07 -9.50
N SER A 17 19.31 -8.22 -9.10
CA SER A 17 19.12 -6.78 -8.99
C SER A 17 19.55 -6.09 -10.27
N THR A 18 18.77 -5.10 -10.72
CA THR A 18 19.08 -4.33 -11.93
C THR A 18 18.59 -2.89 -11.79
N THR A 19 19.19 -1.99 -12.55
CA THR A 19 18.72 -0.62 -12.79
C THR A 19 18.22 -0.44 -14.24
N ASP A 20 18.29 -1.50 -15.05
CA ASP A 20 17.85 -1.47 -16.44
C ASP A 20 16.42 -2.01 -16.58
N TYR A 21 15.52 -1.18 -17.09
CA TYR A 21 14.13 -1.58 -17.37
C TYR A 21 14.02 -2.68 -18.43
N ALA A 22 15.01 -2.82 -19.33
CA ALA A 22 15.01 -3.88 -20.34
C ALA A 22 14.99 -5.29 -19.72
N ASP A 23 15.48 -5.45 -18.50
CA ASP A 23 15.43 -6.72 -17.77
C ASP A 23 14.02 -7.17 -17.40
N PHE A 24 13.00 -6.29 -17.50
CA PHE A 24 11.60 -6.63 -17.27
C PHE A 24 10.86 -7.13 -18.53
N ALA A 25 11.53 -7.16 -19.69
CA ALA A 25 10.90 -7.51 -20.97
C ALA A 25 10.18 -8.87 -20.94
N ASP A 26 10.77 -9.87 -20.29
CA ASP A 26 10.24 -11.24 -20.20
C ASP A 26 9.44 -11.50 -18.91
N ALA A 27 9.22 -10.48 -18.05
CA ALA A 27 8.50 -10.65 -16.81
C ALA A 27 7.03 -11.03 -17.07
N ASP A 28 6.51 -11.98 -16.29
CA ASP A 28 5.08 -12.35 -16.30
C ASP A 28 4.24 -11.38 -15.47
N ILE A 29 4.84 -10.83 -14.40
CA ILE A 29 4.24 -9.82 -13.53
C ILE A 29 5.30 -8.84 -13.03
N VAL A 30 4.97 -7.57 -13.04
CA VAL A 30 5.79 -6.50 -12.43
C VAL A 30 4.96 -5.85 -11.33
N ILE A 31 5.55 -5.74 -10.13
CA ILE A 31 4.91 -5.06 -8.99
C ILE A 31 5.66 -3.77 -8.72
N GLU A 32 5.07 -2.66 -9.10
CA GLU A 32 5.61 -1.33 -8.88
C GLU A 32 5.38 -0.91 -7.41
N ALA A 33 6.43 -0.39 -6.77
CA ALA A 33 6.38 0.10 -5.40
C ALA A 33 7.26 1.37 -5.23
N VAL A 34 7.22 2.27 -6.22
CA VAL A 34 7.91 3.57 -6.19
C VAL A 34 7.16 4.57 -5.30
N PHE A 35 7.64 5.82 -5.24
CA PHE A 35 7.01 6.88 -4.45
C PHE A 35 5.50 7.01 -4.74
N GLU A 36 4.73 7.31 -3.70
CA GLU A 36 3.27 7.47 -3.76
C GLU A 36 2.91 8.82 -4.40
N ASN A 37 3.27 8.94 -5.68
CA ASN A 37 3.05 10.12 -6.50
C ASN A 37 2.53 9.70 -7.87
N MET A 38 1.40 10.26 -8.30
CA MET A 38 0.73 9.88 -9.53
C MET A 38 1.59 10.12 -10.78
N GLU A 39 2.32 11.23 -10.85
CA GLU A 39 3.14 11.55 -12.03
C GLU A 39 4.33 10.58 -12.16
N VAL A 40 4.94 10.22 -11.04
CA VAL A 40 6.01 9.21 -11.01
C VAL A 40 5.48 7.84 -11.47
N LYS A 41 4.30 7.43 -10.96
CA LYS A 41 3.69 6.15 -11.36
C LYS A 41 3.28 6.14 -12.83
N LYS A 42 2.78 7.24 -13.35
CA LYS A 42 2.47 7.38 -14.79
C LYS A 42 3.70 7.16 -15.66
N GLU A 43 4.81 7.79 -15.32
CA GLU A 43 6.07 7.60 -16.06
C GLU A 43 6.52 6.13 -16.01
N VAL A 44 6.51 5.52 -14.82
CA VAL A 44 6.91 4.12 -14.65
C VAL A 44 6.00 3.18 -15.44
N PHE A 45 4.67 3.34 -15.35
CA PHE A 45 3.73 2.49 -16.07
C PHE A 45 3.81 2.64 -17.59
N ALA A 46 4.00 3.86 -18.10
CA ALA A 46 4.23 4.07 -19.53
C ALA A 46 5.51 3.36 -20.02
N ARG A 47 6.59 3.37 -19.23
CA ARG A 47 7.83 2.64 -19.55
C ARG A 47 7.65 1.13 -19.50
N LEU A 48 6.96 0.61 -18.48
CA LEU A 48 6.68 -0.82 -18.35
C LEU A 48 5.77 -1.32 -19.47
N ASP A 49 4.77 -0.55 -19.86
CA ASP A 49 3.87 -0.87 -20.98
C ASP A 49 4.62 -1.04 -22.30
N ALA A 50 5.63 -0.19 -22.52
CA ALA A 50 6.44 -0.24 -23.74
C ALA A 50 7.45 -1.40 -23.76
N ILE A 51 7.90 -1.89 -22.59
CA ILE A 51 9.01 -2.85 -22.48
C ILE A 51 8.51 -4.27 -22.22
N CYS A 52 7.53 -4.44 -21.32
CA CYS A 52 7.08 -5.77 -20.94
C CYS A 52 6.32 -6.46 -22.08
N LYS A 53 6.49 -7.78 -22.17
CA LYS A 53 5.79 -8.61 -23.15
C LYS A 53 4.27 -8.46 -23.07
N PRO A 54 3.53 -8.67 -24.17
CA PRO A 54 2.07 -8.75 -24.15
C PRO A 54 1.57 -9.77 -23.12
N GLY A 55 0.52 -9.43 -22.36
CA GLY A 55 -0.05 -10.28 -21.31
C GLY A 55 0.72 -10.29 -19.99
N ALA A 56 1.83 -9.55 -19.88
CA ALA A 56 2.47 -9.31 -18.58
C ALA A 56 1.58 -8.43 -17.70
N ILE A 57 1.36 -8.85 -16.46
CA ILE A 57 0.55 -8.11 -15.49
C ILE A 57 1.36 -6.94 -14.93
N LEU A 58 0.80 -5.74 -14.96
CA LEU A 58 1.38 -4.56 -14.37
C LEU A 58 0.63 -4.21 -13.08
N ALA A 59 1.24 -4.50 -11.94
CA ALA A 59 0.64 -4.30 -10.65
C ALA A 59 1.23 -3.08 -9.94
N SER A 60 0.38 -2.29 -9.25
CA SER A 60 0.83 -1.21 -8.37
C SER A 60 0.61 -1.57 -6.90
N ASN A 61 1.62 -1.32 -6.07
CA ASN A 61 1.51 -1.41 -4.60
C ASN A 61 1.06 -0.06 -3.98
N THR A 62 0.38 0.78 -4.73
CA THR A 62 -0.17 2.03 -4.19
C THR A 62 -1.07 1.79 -2.99
N SER A 63 -1.04 2.70 -2.02
CA SER A 63 -1.89 2.64 -0.82
C SER A 63 -3.15 3.51 -0.93
N TYR A 64 -3.13 4.53 -1.82
CA TYR A 64 -4.18 5.54 -1.90
C TYR A 64 -4.52 5.99 -3.32
N LEU A 65 -3.60 5.85 -4.28
CA LEU A 65 -3.81 6.39 -5.62
C LEU A 65 -4.83 5.58 -6.41
N ASP A 66 -5.51 6.26 -7.32
CA ASP A 66 -6.53 5.67 -8.17
C ASP A 66 -5.91 4.71 -9.19
N VAL A 67 -6.14 3.41 -9.00
CA VAL A 67 -5.64 2.35 -9.91
C VAL A 67 -6.27 2.47 -11.30
N ASN A 68 -7.49 3.02 -11.45
CA ASN A 68 -8.07 3.30 -12.75
C ASN A 68 -7.26 4.34 -13.52
N ALA A 69 -6.83 5.41 -12.81
CA ALA A 69 -5.99 6.45 -13.40
C ALA A 69 -4.61 5.91 -13.79
N ILE A 70 -4.03 5.00 -12.99
CA ILE A 70 -2.78 4.32 -13.33
C ILE A 70 -2.97 3.43 -14.57
N ALA A 71 -4.02 2.61 -14.61
CA ALA A 71 -4.33 1.74 -15.74
C ALA A 71 -4.54 2.52 -17.05
N ALA A 72 -5.16 3.70 -16.97
CA ALA A 72 -5.39 4.55 -18.13
C ALA A 72 -4.10 5.10 -18.79
N MET A 73 -2.93 4.97 -18.14
CA MET A 73 -1.64 5.35 -18.70
C MET A 73 -1.02 4.26 -19.58
N THR A 74 -1.60 3.06 -19.61
CA THR A 74 -1.12 1.94 -20.41
C THR A 74 -2.02 1.70 -21.63
N SER A 75 -1.48 1.05 -22.65
CA SER A 75 -2.25 0.61 -23.84
C SER A 75 -3.12 -0.61 -23.55
N ARG A 76 -2.94 -1.27 -22.38
CA ARG A 76 -3.58 -2.52 -21.95
C ARG A 76 -4.07 -2.42 -20.50
N PRO A 77 -5.07 -1.55 -20.23
CA PRO A 77 -5.58 -1.34 -18.87
C PRO A 77 -6.22 -2.60 -18.27
N GLU A 78 -6.59 -3.59 -19.07
CA GLU A 78 -7.06 -4.91 -18.63
C GLU A 78 -6.00 -5.75 -17.93
N ASP A 79 -4.70 -5.50 -18.20
CA ASP A 79 -3.56 -6.17 -17.60
C ASP A 79 -3.07 -5.43 -16.30
N VAL A 80 -3.76 -4.36 -15.89
CA VAL A 80 -3.37 -3.58 -14.72
C VAL A 80 -4.21 -3.93 -13.50
N ILE A 81 -3.55 -4.06 -12.33
CA ILE A 81 -4.17 -4.40 -11.05
C ILE A 81 -3.47 -3.69 -9.89
N GLY A 82 -4.16 -3.44 -8.79
CA GLY A 82 -3.53 -3.07 -7.53
C GLY A 82 -3.23 -4.31 -6.68
N LEU A 83 -2.01 -4.38 -6.16
CA LEU A 83 -1.59 -5.39 -5.19
C LEU A 83 -1.03 -4.66 -3.96
N HIS A 84 -1.92 -4.25 -3.06
CA HIS A 84 -1.55 -3.46 -1.88
C HIS A 84 -1.10 -4.35 -0.74
N PHE A 85 0.21 -4.38 -0.52
CA PHE A 85 0.86 -5.04 0.61
C PHE A 85 0.97 -4.08 1.79
N PHE A 86 0.84 -4.63 3.01
CA PHE A 86 1.05 -3.87 4.23
C PHE A 86 2.49 -4.03 4.73
N SER A 87 3.08 -2.94 5.19
CA SER A 87 4.45 -2.92 5.68
C SER A 87 4.53 -3.45 7.13
N PRO A 88 5.54 -4.27 7.46
CA PRO A 88 6.52 -4.90 6.60
C PRO A 88 5.93 -6.08 5.81
N ALA A 89 6.09 -6.06 4.49
CA ALA A 89 5.40 -7.00 3.59
C ALA A 89 5.68 -8.49 3.88
N HIS A 90 6.84 -8.82 4.42
CA HIS A 90 7.21 -10.21 4.77
C HIS A 90 6.54 -10.71 6.06
N VAL A 91 6.02 -9.81 6.91
CA VAL A 91 5.36 -10.13 8.19
C VAL A 91 3.85 -10.04 8.05
N MET A 92 3.35 -8.94 7.49
CA MET A 92 1.92 -8.65 7.38
C MET A 92 1.24 -9.62 6.40
N LYS A 93 0.15 -10.23 6.85
CA LYS A 93 -0.51 -11.28 6.08
C LYS A 93 -1.53 -10.77 5.07
N LEU A 94 -2.10 -9.59 5.29
CA LEU A 94 -3.11 -9.02 4.41
C LEU A 94 -2.51 -8.59 3.07
N LEU A 95 -3.19 -8.94 1.98
CA LEU A 95 -2.98 -8.42 0.64
C LEU A 95 -4.32 -7.99 0.06
N GLU A 96 -4.49 -6.72 -0.22
CA GLU A 96 -5.65 -6.22 -0.92
C GLU A 96 -5.42 -6.34 -2.42
N VAL A 97 -6.25 -7.13 -3.06
CA VAL A 97 -6.29 -7.27 -4.53
C VAL A 97 -7.27 -6.23 -5.04
N VAL A 98 -6.75 -5.10 -5.50
CA VAL A 98 -7.52 -3.94 -5.93
C VAL A 98 -7.85 -4.08 -7.41
N VAL A 99 -9.11 -4.41 -7.68
CA VAL A 99 -9.59 -4.65 -9.05
C VAL A 99 -10.13 -3.34 -9.61
N ALA A 100 -9.43 -2.79 -10.60
CA ALA A 100 -9.85 -1.60 -11.33
C ALA A 100 -10.99 -1.94 -12.32
N ASP A 101 -11.64 -0.90 -12.85
CA ASP A 101 -12.84 -1.05 -13.70
C ASP A 101 -12.57 -1.86 -14.98
N LYS A 102 -11.34 -1.79 -15.49
CA LYS A 102 -10.93 -2.50 -16.70
C LYS A 102 -10.09 -3.75 -16.45
N THR A 103 -9.67 -4.01 -15.21
CA THR A 103 -8.90 -5.21 -14.87
C THR A 103 -9.64 -6.47 -15.31
N SER A 104 -8.99 -7.32 -16.10
CA SER A 104 -9.61 -8.56 -16.58
C SER A 104 -9.82 -9.56 -15.43
N PRO A 105 -10.82 -10.46 -15.57
CA PRO A 105 -11.04 -11.54 -14.59
C PRO A 105 -9.82 -12.44 -14.41
N GLU A 106 -9.08 -12.69 -15.47
CA GLU A 106 -7.87 -13.52 -15.49
C GLU A 106 -6.74 -12.87 -14.67
N VAL A 107 -6.55 -11.57 -14.82
CA VAL A 107 -5.57 -10.77 -14.04
C VAL A 107 -5.96 -10.76 -12.58
N ALA A 108 -7.23 -10.54 -12.27
CA ALA A 108 -7.75 -10.61 -10.91
C ALA A 108 -7.52 -11.99 -10.28
N ALA A 109 -7.85 -13.08 -11.01
CA ALA A 109 -7.63 -14.45 -10.55
C ALA A 109 -6.15 -14.74 -10.29
N THR A 110 -5.26 -14.23 -11.15
CA THR A 110 -3.80 -14.36 -10.98
C THR A 110 -3.32 -13.63 -9.72
N GLY A 111 -3.86 -12.44 -9.42
CA GLY A 111 -3.57 -11.71 -8.18
C GLY A 111 -3.92 -12.54 -6.93
N PHE A 112 -5.08 -13.22 -6.92
CA PHE A 112 -5.46 -14.12 -5.82
C PHE A 112 -4.58 -15.37 -5.76
N ALA A 113 -4.21 -15.94 -6.91
CA ALA A 113 -3.32 -17.11 -6.96
C ALA A 113 -1.92 -16.75 -6.42
N LEU A 114 -1.39 -15.58 -6.79
CA LEU A 114 -0.12 -15.06 -6.27
C LEU A 114 -0.18 -14.88 -4.75
N ALA A 115 -1.26 -14.30 -4.24
CA ALA A 115 -1.45 -14.14 -2.79
C ALA A 115 -1.37 -15.48 -2.04
N LYS A 116 -1.96 -16.54 -2.60
CA LYS A 116 -1.89 -17.90 -2.04
C LYS A 116 -0.45 -18.44 -2.02
N VAL A 117 0.30 -18.27 -3.11
CA VAL A 117 1.72 -18.65 -3.18
C VAL A 117 2.55 -17.92 -2.13
N LEU A 118 2.29 -16.62 -1.96
CA LEU A 118 2.94 -15.76 -0.97
C LEU A 118 2.43 -16.00 0.47
N ARG A 119 1.49 -16.93 0.68
CA ARG A 119 0.86 -17.23 1.98
C ARG A 119 0.19 -16.00 2.61
N LYS A 120 -0.41 -15.15 1.77
CA LYS A 120 -1.18 -13.98 2.18
C LYS A 120 -2.67 -14.31 2.30
N VAL A 121 -3.36 -13.54 3.11
CA VAL A 121 -4.82 -13.49 3.15
C VAL A 121 -5.26 -12.43 2.14
N ALA A 122 -5.76 -12.87 1.00
CA ALA A 122 -6.20 -11.98 -0.05
C ALA A 122 -7.64 -11.51 0.18
N VAL A 123 -7.87 -10.21 0.03
CA VAL A 123 -9.20 -9.60 0.06
C VAL A 123 -9.38 -8.78 -1.21
N ARG A 124 -10.51 -8.97 -1.90
CA ARG A 124 -10.85 -8.14 -3.06
C ARG A 124 -11.28 -6.76 -2.60
N SER A 125 -10.66 -5.72 -3.16
CA SER A 125 -11.07 -4.34 -3.04
C SER A 125 -11.45 -3.74 -4.39
N GLY A 126 -12.38 -2.80 -4.40
CA GLY A 126 -12.55 -1.86 -5.50
C GLY A 126 -11.60 -0.66 -5.33
N VAL A 127 -11.59 0.21 -6.33
CA VAL A 127 -10.80 1.44 -6.29
C VAL A 127 -11.51 2.47 -5.43
N CYS A 128 -10.90 2.84 -4.30
CA CYS A 128 -11.34 3.93 -3.42
C CYS A 128 -10.17 4.39 -2.56
N ASP A 129 -10.26 5.59 -1.98
CA ASP A 129 -9.21 6.13 -1.12
C ASP A 129 -8.95 5.23 0.11
N GLY A 130 -7.69 4.76 0.25
CA GLY A 130 -7.26 3.87 1.33
C GLY A 130 -7.82 2.46 1.27
N PHE A 131 -8.44 2.07 0.18
CA PHE A 131 -9.06 0.76 -0.09
C PHE A 131 -9.93 0.29 1.10
N ILE A 132 -9.67 -0.87 1.69
CA ILE A 132 -10.42 -1.39 2.84
C ILE A 132 -9.67 -1.11 4.15
N GLY A 133 -8.41 -1.57 4.24
CA GLY A 133 -7.64 -1.52 5.49
C GLY A 133 -7.33 -0.11 5.95
N ASN A 134 -6.73 0.71 5.08
CA ASN A 134 -6.39 2.09 5.41
C ASN A 134 -7.64 2.95 5.62
N ARG A 135 -8.73 2.67 4.89
CA ARG A 135 -10.00 3.36 5.08
C ARG A 135 -10.61 3.07 6.46
N ILE A 136 -10.63 1.81 6.91
CA ILE A 136 -11.07 1.46 8.26
C ILE A 136 -10.14 2.11 9.30
N LEU A 137 -8.82 2.02 9.08
CA LEU A 137 -7.82 2.60 9.97
C LEU A 137 -7.99 4.12 10.13
N SER A 138 -8.34 4.83 9.06
CA SER A 138 -8.54 6.28 9.12
C SER A 138 -9.70 6.70 10.04
N TYR A 139 -10.82 5.97 9.98
CA TYR A 139 -11.96 6.21 10.88
C TYR A 139 -11.62 5.89 12.34
N TYR A 140 -10.96 4.77 12.54
CA TYR A 140 -10.48 4.36 13.85
C TYR A 140 -9.51 5.39 14.43
N ARG A 141 -8.56 5.88 13.63
CA ARG A 141 -7.59 6.90 14.04
C ARG A 141 -8.27 8.21 14.46
N LYS A 142 -9.26 8.69 13.69
CA LYS A 142 -10.04 9.89 14.07
C LYS A 142 -10.66 9.78 15.47
N ALA A 143 -11.19 8.62 15.83
CA ALA A 143 -11.76 8.42 17.16
C ALA A 143 -10.70 8.50 18.27
N LEU A 144 -9.51 7.96 18.01
CA LEU A 144 -8.38 8.01 18.96
C LEU A 144 -7.80 9.42 19.11
N ASP A 145 -7.68 10.13 18.00
CA ASP A 145 -7.25 11.53 17.99
C ASP A 145 -8.23 12.38 18.80
N GLY A 146 -9.55 12.13 18.70
CA GLY A 146 -10.57 12.75 19.52
C GLY A 146 -10.41 12.50 21.02
N ALA A 147 -10.01 11.28 21.42
CA ALA A 147 -9.73 10.96 22.82
C ALA A 147 -8.52 11.76 23.35
N VAL A 148 -7.45 11.89 22.55
CA VAL A 148 -6.27 12.69 22.92
C VAL A 148 -6.63 14.18 23.01
N MET A 149 -7.42 14.71 22.09
CA MET A 149 -7.92 16.09 22.14
C MET A 149 -8.79 16.36 23.37
N ALA A 150 -9.48 15.33 23.88
CA ALA A 150 -10.26 15.39 25.12
C ALA A 150 -9.39 15.26 26.40
N GLY A 151 -8.06 15.12 26.25
CA GLY A 151 -7.08 15.11 27.34
C GLY A 151 -6.54 13.73 27.71
N ALA A 152 -6.86 12.68 26.97
CA ALA A 152 -6.25 11.37 27.19
C ALA A 152 -4.78 11.40 26.75
N SER A 153 -3.93 10.71 27.52
CA SER A 153 -2.52 10.49 27.11
C SER A 153 -2.46 9.46 25.96
N PRO A 154 -1.69 9.72 24.87
CA PRO A 154 -1.46 8.72 23.83
C PRO A 154 -0.95 7.38 24.38
N PHE A 155 -0.11 7.41 25.41
CA PHE A 155 0.43 6.22 26.07
C PHE A 155 -0.68 5.41 26.79
N ASP A 156 -1.65 6.11 27.39
CA ASP A 156 -2.77 5.45 28.08
C ASP A 156 -3.75 4.84 27.07
N VAL A 157 -3.98 5.50 25.95
CA VAL A 157 -4.78 4.98 24.83
C VAL A 157 -4.12 3.72 24.26
N ASP A 158 -2.82 3.76 23.97
CA ASP A 158 -2.05 2.62 23.49
C ASP A 158 -2.13 1.42 24.46
N ARG A 159 -1.91 1.69 25.73
CA ARG A 159 -2.01 0.66 26.80
C ARG A 159 -3.40 0.05 26.88
N ALA A 160 -4.44 0.86 26.79
CA ALA A 160 -5.82 0.38 26.85
C ALA A 160 -6.14 -0.55 25.68
N LEU A 161 -5.67 -0.19 24.48
CA LEU A 161 -5.93 -0.96 23.25
C LEU A 161 -5.08 -2.24 23.18
N VAL A 162 -3.85 -2.21 23.68
CA VAL A 162 -3.06 -3.45 23.84
C VAL A 162 -3.72 -4.38 24.84
N ASN A 163 -4.24 -3.87 25.96
CA ASN A 163 -4.99 -4.66 26.94
C ASN A 163 -6.30 -5.20 26.36
N PHE A 164 -6.93 -4.49 25.42
CA PHE A 164 -8.10 -4.97 24.68
C PHE A 164 -7.76 -6.10 23.70
N GLY A 165 -6.50 -6.23 23.28
CA GLY A 165 -6.02 -7.32 22.43
C GLY A 165 -5.34 -6.91 21.14
N LEU A 166 -5.05 -5.62 20.91
CA LEU A 166 -4.22 -5.20 19.78
C LEU A 166 -2.76 -5.63 20.02
N ALA A 167 -2.09 -6.01 18.94
CA ALA A 167 -0.68 -6.41 18.99
C ALA A 167 0.26 -5.26 19.35
N MET A 168 -0.12 -4.02 19.01
CA MET A 168 0.61 -2.79 19.28
C MET A 168 -0.37 -1.64 19.43
N GLY A 169 -0.02 -0.64 20.23
CA GLY A 169 -0.79 0.58 20.37
C GLY A 169 -0.79 1.41 19.10
N PRO A 170 -1.88 2.06 18.73
CA PRO A 170 -2.03 2.78 17.48
C PRO A 170 -1.11 4.00 17.33
N PHE A 171 -0.75 4.67 18.42
CA PHE A 171 0.21 5.77 18.38
C PHE A 171 1.64 5.24 18.21
N ALA A 172 2.00 4.14 18.91
CA ALA A 172 3.25 3.44 18.69
C ALA A 172 3.40 2.89 17.25
N VAL A 173 2.29 2.44 16.63
CA VAL A 173 2.28 2.06 15.20
C VAL A 173 2.57 3.28 14.32
N GLY A 174 2.00 4.45 14.66
CA GLY A 174 2.28 5.69 13.95
C GLY A 174 3.74 6.10 14.00
N ASP A 175 4.35 6.04 15.18
CA ASP A 175 5.78 6.32 15.39
C ASP A 175 6.67 5.34 14.60
N LEU A 176 6.33 4.05 14.62
CA LEU A 176 7.07 3.02 13.90
C LEU A 176 6.96 3.18 12.37
N ALA A 177 5.81 3.58 11.86
CA ALA A 177 5.57 3.78 10.43
C ALA A 177 6.19 5.07 9.88
N GLY A 178 6.44 6.04 10.75
CA GLY A 178 6.84 7.41 10.42
C GLY A 178 5.62 8.35 10.37
N LEU A 179 5.67 9.38 11.21
CA LEU A 179 4.56 10.36 11.32
C LEU A 179 4.36 11.14 10.02
N ASP A 180 5.43 11.38 9.26
CA ASP A 180 5.44 12.04 7.96
C ASP A 180 4.54 11.36 6.92
N VAL A 181 4.44 10.02 6.95
CA VAL A 181 3.54 9.25 6.06
C VAL A 181 2.08 9.58 6.32
N GLY A 182 1.68 9.59 7.59
CA GLY A 182 0.34 9.99 8.02
C GLY A 182 0.06 11.46 7.69
N TRP A 183 1.02 12.33 7.95
CA TRP A 183 0.94 13.76 7.69
C TRP A 183 0.79 14.09 6.20
N ALA A 184 1.53 13.41 5.32
CA ALA A 184 1.36 13.55 3.87
C ALA A 184 -0.08 13.23 3.44
N THR A 185 -0.70 12.20 4.03
CA THR A 185 -2.10 11.85 3.78
C THR A 185 -3.05 12.94 4.29
N LEU A 186 -2.83 13.48 5.49
CA LEU A 186 -3.63 14.57 6.05
C LEU A 186 -3.57 15.83 5.19
N LYS A 187 -2.38 16.20 4.68
CA LYS A 187 -2.20 17.31 3.75
C LYS A 187 -2.92 17.08 2.42
N ARG A 188 -2.86 15.87 1.87
CA ARG A 188 -3.56 15.51 0.62
C ARG A 188 -5.07 15.65 0.76
N LEU A 189 -5.63 15.28 1.91
CA LEU A 189 -7.07 15.34 2.19
C LEU A 189 -7.54 16.72 2.65
N ALA A 190 -6.66 17.62 3.06
CA ALA A 190 -7.01 18.93 3.60
C ALA A 190 -7.97 19.74 2.71
N PRO A 191 -7.81 19.81 1.37
CA PRO A 191 -8.70 20.57 0.50
C PRO A 191 -10.15 20.05 0.45
N THR A 192 -10.36 18.77 0.76
CA THR A 192 -11.69 18.11 0.70
C THR A 192 -12.28 17.84 2.09
N ARG A 193 -11.59 18.24 3.15
CA ARG A 193 -12.05 18.04 4.53
C ARG A 193 -13.32 18.86 4.80
N ASP A 194 -14.32 18.23 5.43
CA ASP A 194 -15.50 18.98 5.93
C ASP A 194 -15.05 19.95 7.04
N PRO A 195 -15.31 21.26 6.91
CA PRO A 195 -14.93 22.25 7.92
C PRO A 195 -15.54 22.01 9.30
N ARG A 196 -16.59 21.18 9.39
CA ARG A 196 -17.25 20.81 10.66
C ARG A 196 -16.57 19.64 11.36
N GLU A 197 -15.68 18.91 10.68
CA GLU A 197 -14.93 17.82 11.30
C GLU A 197 -13.88 18.38 12.27
N ALA A 198 -13.84 17.83 13.49
CA ALA A 198 -12.76 18.10 14.42
C ALA A 198 -11.44 17.60 13.84
N TYR A 199 -10.42 18.44 13.87
CA TYR A 199 -9.10 18.13 13.36
C TYR A 199 -8.06 18.21 14.46
N ALA A 200 -7.26 17.17 14.61
CA ALA A 200 -6.19 17.09 15.59
C ALA A 200 -4.88 17.66 15.00
N GLU A 201 -4.53 18.90 15.36
CA GLU A 201 -3.33 19.59 14.85
C GLU A 201 -2.00 19.05 15.40
N PHE A 202 -2.01 18.10 16.33
CA PHE A 202 -0.77 17.64 16.95
C PHE A 202 0.15 16.92 15.94
N SER A 203 -0.41 16.24 14.92
CA SER A 203 0.40 15.66 13.86
C SER A 203 1.13 16.71 13.01
N ASP A 204 0.46 17.84 12.71
CA ASP A 204 1.09 18.96 12.01
C ASP A 204 2.25 19.52 12.84
N ARG A 205 2.00 19.80 14.12
CA ARG A 205 3.00 20.36 15.04
C ARG A 205 4.22 19.45 15.23
N LEU A 206 4.01 18.12 15.26
CA LEU A 206 5.11 17.17 15.42
C LEU A 206 5.97 17.03 14.15
N CYS A 207 5.38 17.29 12.97
CA CYS A 207 6.10 17.17 11.70
C CYS A 207 6.68 18.51 11.20
N GLU A 208 6.34 19.63 11.84
CA GLU A 208 6.86 20.97 11.53
C GLU A 208 8.10 21.36 12.38
N ILE A 209 8.45 20.55 13.38
CA ILE A 209 9.66 20.70 14.19
C ILE A 209 10.85 20.05 13.48
#